data_ce5d45bbb1561249488a91e726b91ab1
#
_entry.id   ce5d45bbb1561249488a91e726b91ab1
#
_cell.length_a   1.000
_cell.length_b   1.000
_cell.length_c   1.000
_cell.angle_alpha   90.00
_cell.angle_beta   90.00
_cell.angle_gamma   90.00
#
_symmetry.space_group_name_H-M   'P 1'
#
loop_
_entity.id
_entity.type
_entity.pdbx_description
1 polymer ?
#
loop_
_entity_poly.entity_id
_entity_poly.type
_entity_poly.pdbx_seq_one_letter_code
_entity_poly.pdbx_strand_id
1 'polypeptide(L)'
;MTESAMPPHKTPTPSYEAPDLPTRLPDLVLRELTAQDADAYYALLDRNREHLSRLGDYQAESRATPEWVREHLDEDPGGLRYGIRLGGRLIGRVDLIAVDPPRYGTGYWLDEAHVGAGHATAACAALYGYAARALGATDIYAGVTRGNDRSVALLARLGFEPVAEFADYTRFHLGLGER
;
A
#
# COMPACT_ATOMS: atom_id res chain seq x y z
N MET A 1 -17.96 44.14 15.46
CA MET A 1 -18.11 42.82 16.10
C MET A 1 -17.68 41.80 15.05
N THR A 2 -16.43 41.37 15.19
CA THR A 2 -15.81 40.40 14.27
C THR A 2 -15.89 39.03 14.93
N GLU A 3 -16.75 38.19 14.35
CA GLU A 3 -16.92 36.79 14.75
C GLU A 3 -15.69 35.98 14.29
N SER A 4 -14.92 35.56 15.27
CA SER A 4 -13.73 34.73 15.06
C SER A 4 -14.18 33.30 14.79
N ALA A 5 -14.07 32.87 13.55
CA ALA A 5 -14.36 31.49 13.15
C ALA A 5 -13.28 30.57 13.80
N MET A 6 -13.74 29.68 14.69
CA MET A 6 -12.93 28.60 15.23
C MET A 6 -12.51 27.65 14.09
N PRO A 7 -11.22 27.21 14.07
CA PRO A 7 -10.79 26.20 13.11
C PRO A 7 -11.50 24.86 13.37
N PRO A 8 -11.74 24.05 12.34
CA PRO A 8 -12.42 22.76 12.52
C PRO A 8 -11.56 21.85 13.44
N HIS A 9 -12.18 21.37 14.50
CA HIS A 9 -11.62 20.37 15.37
C HIS A 9 -11.31 19.11 14.54
N LYS A 10 -10.03 18.82 14.34
CA LYS A 10 -9.61 17.48 13.94
C LYS A 10 -10.02 16.54 15.06
N THR A 11 -11.01 15.70 14.81
CA THR A 11 -11.34 14.58 15.67
C THR A 11 -10.11 13.68 15.71
N PRO A 12 -9.55 13.37 16.90
CA PRO A 12 -8.42 12.44 16.94
C PRO A 12 -8.90 11.09 16.40
N THR A 13 -8.29 10.63 15.34
CA THR A 13 -8.44 9.26 14.87
C THR A 13 -8.01 8.36 16.02
N PRO A 14 -8.84 7.42 16.49
CA PRO A 14 -8.42 6.49 17.52
C PRO A 14 -7.16 5.79 17.02
N SER A 15 -6.13 5.73 17.85
CA SER A 15 -4.90 4.98 17.59
C SER A 15 -5.23 3.49 17.62
N TYR A 16 -5.82 3.01 16.53
CA TYR A 16 -6.08 1.60 16.32
C TYR A 16 -4.78 1.00 15.79
N GLU A 17 -4.09 0.25 16.62
CA GLU A 17 -2.98 -0.57 16.15
C GLU A 17 -3.54 -1.57 15.14
N ALA A 18 -3.12 -1.45 13.89
CA ALA A 18 -3.56 -2.36 12.85
C ALA A 18 -2.99 -3.76 13.14
N PRO A 19 -3.83 -4.82 13.08
CA PRO A 19 -3.40 -6.17 13.43
C PRO A 19 -2.41 -6.71 12.40
N ASP A 20 -1.54 -7.62 12.81
CA ASP A 20 -0.76 -8.43 11.88
C ASP A 20 -1.73 -9.28 11.02
N LEU A 21 -1.52 -9.28 9.71
CA LEU A 21 -2.35 -10.03 8.78
C LEU A 21 -1.57 -11.23 8.21
N PRO A 22 -1.93 -12.45 8.58
CA PRO A 22 -1.37 -13.64 7.95
C PRO A 22 -1.84 -13.73 6.50
N THR A 23 -1.01 -14.29 5.64
CA THR A 23 -1.37 -14.57 4.24
C THR A 23 -1.58 -16.07 4.02
N ARG A 24 -2.02 -16.44 2.81
CA ARG A 24 -2.12 -17.85 2.39
C ARG A 24 -0.75 -18.54 2.22
N LEU A 25 0.34 -17.77 2.16
CA LEU A 25 1.69 -18.32 2.06
C LEU A 25 2.30 -18.45 3.45
N PRO A 26 2.95 -19.61 3.77
CA PRO A 26 3.66 -19.77 5.01
C PRO A 26 4.72 -18.71 5.19
N ASP A 27 4.95 -18.24 6.40
CA ASP A 27 5.97 -17.27 6.79
C ASP A 27 5.84 -15.87 6.13
N LEU A 28 4.77 -15.63 5.34
CA LEU A 28 4.48 -14.32 4.77
C LEU A 28 3.36 -13.64 5.57
N VAL A 29 3.73 -12.56 6.24
CA VAL A 29 2.84 -11.80 7.13
C VAL A 29 2.92 -10.31 6.80
N LEU A 30 1.80 -9.61 6.87
CA LEU A 30 1.75 -8.16 6.83
C LEU A 30 1.78 -7.62 8.26
N ARG A 31 2.70 -6.69 8.51
CA ARG A 31 2.76 -5.94 9.77
C ARG A 31 2.84 -4.46 9.47
N GLU A 32 2.11 -3.66 10.23
CA GLU A 32 2.13 -2.21 10.08
C GLU A 32 3.56 -1.66 10.09
N LEU A 33 3.86 -0.79 9.13
CA LEU A 33 5.13 -0.06 9.10
C LEU A 33 5.06 1.12 10.05
N THR A 34 6.01 1.17 10.98
CA THR A 34 6.13 2.22 11.99
C THR A 34 7.51 2.88 11.93
N ALA A 35 7.70 3.97 12.67
CA ALA A 35 9.00 4.62 12.78
C ALA A 35 10.12 3.67 13.27
N GLN A 36 9.77 2.60 13.99
CA GLN A 36 10.76 1.57 14.41
C GLN A 36 11.33 0.78 13.24
N ASP A 37 10.65 0.76 12.11
CA ASP A 37 11.09 0.05 10.89
C ASP A 37 11.98 0.92 9.99
N ALA A 38 12.27 2.16 10.37
CA ALA A 38 12.91 3.15 9.50
C ALA A 38 14.24 2.64 8.91
N ASP A 39 15.10 2.04 9.71
CA ASP A 39 16.40 1.56 9.23
C ASP A 39 16.24 0.37 8.26
N ALA A 40 15.37 -0.58 8.58
CA ALA A 40 15.08 -1.72 7.71
C ALA A 40 14.39 -1.29 6.41
N TYR A 41 13.49 -0.32 6.49
CA TYR A 41 12.78 0.21 5.33
C TYR A 41 13.72 1.02 4.43
N TYR A 42 14.59 1.85 5.02
CA TYR A 42 15.63 2.55 4.25
C TYR A 42 16.56 1.59 3.52
N ALA A 43 17.07 0.56 4.20
CA ALA A 43 17.93 -0.45 3.58
C ALA A 43 17.21 -1.18 2.43
N LEU A 44 15.91 -1.43 2.56
CA LEU A 44 15.08 -2.02 1.50
C LEU A 44 14.95 -1.09 0.30
N LEU A 45 14.67 0.21 0.53
CA LEU A 45 14.59 1.22 -0.53
C LEU A 45 15.94 1.39 -1.23
N ASP A 46 17.02 1.49 -0.48
CA ASP A 46 18.36 1.76 -1.01
C ASP A 46 18.82 0.69 -2.00
N ARG A 47 18.60 -0.59 -1.69
CA ARG A 47 18.94 -1.69 -2.61
C ARG A 47 17.99 -1.85 -3.81
N ASN A 48 16.83 -1.16 -3.80
CA ASN A 48 15.81 -1.25 -4.84
C ASN A 48 15.63 0.05 -5.65
N ARG A 49 16.52 1.03 -5.53
CA ARG A 49 16.36 2.34 -6.16
C ARG A 49 16.13 2.25 -7.68
N GLU A 50 16.93 1.45 -8.36
CA GLU A 50 16.79 1.24 -9.80
C GLU A 50 15.46 0.55 -10.14
N HIS A 51 15.12 -0.50 -9.41
CA HIS A 51 13.86 -1.23 -9.57
C HIS A 51 12.64 -0.32 -9.37
N LEU A 52 12.63 0.51 -8.33
CA LEU A 52 11.55 1.43 -8.00
C LEU A 52 11.41 2.61 -9.00
N SER A 53 12.52 3.05 -9.59
CA SER A 53 12.50 4.16 -10.53
C SER A 53 12.19 3.74 -11.97
N ARG A 54 12.24 2.46 -12.28
CA ARG A 54 12.19 1.92 -13.66
C ARG A 54 10.94 2.35 -14.44
N LEU A 55 9.81 2.44 -13.80
CA LEU A 55 8.53 2.82 -14.41
C LEU A 55 8.05 4.22 -13.99
N GLY A 56 8.79 4.90 -13.14
CA GLY A 56 8.47 6.24 -12.67
C GLY A 56 7.45 6.34 -11.53
N ASP A 57 6.96 5.23 -10.99
CA ASP A 57 5.89 5.20 -10.00
C ASP A 57 6.33 5.64 -8.59
N TYR A 58 7.54 5.26 -8.18
CA TYR A 58 8.05 5.43 -6.82
C TYR A 58 9.24 6.40 -6.77
N GLN A 59 9.05 7.62 -7.31
CA GLN A 59 10.13 8.62 -7.42
C GLN A 59 10.61 9.11 -6.05
N ALA A 60 9.70 9.32 -5.10
CA ALA A 60 10.06 9.74 -3.75
C ALA A 60 10.87 8.64 -3.03
N GLU A 61 10.38 7.42 -3.09
CA GLU A 61 11.02 6.25 -2.50
C GLU A 61 12.40 5.97 -3.12
N SER A 62 12.53 6.10 -4.44
CA SER A 62 13.80 5.88 -5.14
C SER A 62 14.88 6.91 -4.80
N ARG A 63 14.50 8.06 -4.25
CA ARG A 63 15.38 9.16 -3.82
C ARG A 63 15.45 9.32 -2.30
N ALA A 64 14.79 8.43 -1.55
CA ALA A 64 14.68 8.55 -0.12
C ALA A 64 16.04 8.62 0.59
N THR A 65 16.11 9.49 1.60
CA THR A 65 17.20 9.55 2.58
C THR A 65 16.74 8.90 3.89
N PRO A 66 17.65 8.58 4.81
CA PRO A 66 17.25 8.07 6.14
C PRO A 66 16.31 9.04 6.87
N GLU A 67 16.52 10.35 6.73
CA GLU A 67 15.68 11.39 7.34
C GLU A 67 14.28 11.36 6.74
N TRP A 68 14.19 11.34 5.40
CA TRP A 68 12.90 11.24 4.70
C TRP A 68 12.12 10.01 5.13
N VAL A 69 12.79 8.86 5.30
CA VAL A 69 12.12 7.61 5.71
C VAL A 69 11.53 7.75 7.11
N ARG A 70 12.28 8.34 8.07
CA ARG A 70 11.77 8.54 9.44
C ARG A 70 10.55 9.44 9.45
N GLU A 71 10.61 10.56 8.75
CA GLU A 71 9.49 11.51 8.61
C GLU A 71 8.29 10.83 7.95
N HIS A 72 8.52 10.14 6.83
CA HIS A 72 7.48 9.44 6.08
C HIS A 72 6.76 8.33 6.89
N LEU A 73 7.49 7.60 7.73
CA LEU A 73 6.89 6.56 8.57
C LEU A 73 6.21 7.12 9.83
N ASP A 74 6.55 8.34 10.25
CA ASP A 74 5.91 9.04 11.37
C ASP A 74 4.63 9.79 10.94
N GLU A 75 4.48 10.07 9.65
CA GLU A 75 3.28 10.70 9.10
C GLU A 75 2.08 9.75 9.07
N ASP A 76 0.88 10.32 9.32
CA ASP A 76 -0.37 9.59 9.10
C ASP A 76 -0.47 9.16 7.62
N PRO A 77 -0.54 7.85 7.32
CA PRO A 77 -0.61 7.37 5.95
C PRO A 77 -1.94 7.69 5.25
N GLY A 78 -2.93 8.24 5.94
CA GLY A 78 -4.27 8.43 5.40
C GLY A 78 -4.98 7.10 5.08
N GLY A 79 -4.66 6.05 5.83
CA GLY A 79 -5.15 4.70 5.64
C GLY A 79 -4.28 3.68 6.37
N LEU A 80 -3.96 2.57 5.72
CA LEU A 80 -3.10 1.52 6.28
C LEU A 80 -1.83 1.36 5.45
N ARG A 81 -0.69 1.28 6.11
CA ARG A 81 0.62 1.06 5.50
C ARG A 81 1.26 -0.18 6.10
N TYR A 82 1.31 -1.26 5.34
CA TYR A 82 1.85 -2.53 5.81
C TYR A 82 3.19 -2.87 5.17
N GLY A 83 4.15 -3.30 5.99
CA GLY A 83 5.34 -4.00 5.52
C GLY A 83 5.00 -5.46 5.19
N ILE A 84 5.45 -5.93 4.03
CA ILE A 84 5.37 -7.33 3.63
C ILE A 84 6.60 -8.03 4.20
N ARG A 85 6.41 -9.02 5.07
CA ARG A 85 7.50 -9.73 5.76
C ARG A 85 7.50 -11.21 5.43
N LEU A 86 8.65 -11.71 5.01
CA LEU A 86 8.89 -13.14 4.78
C LEU A 86 9.89 -13.63 5.81
N GLY A 87 9.48 -14.57 6.66
CA GLY A 87 10.32 -15.05 7.77
C GLY A 87 10.79 -13.93 8.70
N GLY A 88 9.95 -12.91 8.93
CA GLY A 88 10.27 -11.71 9.70
C GLY A 88 11.05 -10.62 8.96
N ARG A 89 11.63 -10.92 7.80
CA ARG A 89 12.40 -9.96 6.99
C ARG A 89 11.47 -9.10 6.13
N LEU A 90 11.65 -7.80 6.17
CA LEU A 90 10.92 -6.85 5.33
C LEU A 90 11.35 -7.00 3.87
N ILE A 91 10.38 -7.29 2.98
CA ILE A 91 10.60 -7.50 1.54
C ILE A 91 9.75 -6.61 0.64
N GLY A 92 8.91 -5.76 1.19
CA GLY A 92 8.05 -4.88 0.39
C GLY A 92 7.06 -4.11 1.24
N ARG A 93 6.17 -3.41 0.56
CA ARG A 93 5.10 -2.61 1.15
C ARG A 93 3.80 -2.81 0.40
N VAL A 94 2.68 -2.75 1.10
CA VAL A 94 1.34 -2.65 0.54
C VAL A 94 0.52 -1.65 1.34
N ASP A 95 -0.19 -0.77 0.65
CA ASP A 95 -0.97 0.31 1.23
C ASP A 95 -2.46 0.15 0.92
N LEU A 96 -3.30 0.53 1.86
CA LEU A 96 -4.71 0.80 1.66
C LEU A 96 -4.94 2.30 1.93
N ILE A 97 -5.34 3.04 0.93
CA ILE A 97 -5.45 4.51 0.97
C ILE A 97 -6.93 4.89 1.09
N ALA A 98 -7.29 5.61 2.14
CA ALA A 98 -8.64 6.11 2.33
C ALA A 98 -8.90 7.27 1.37
N VAL A 99 -9.55 7.00 0.23
CA VAL A 99 -9.91 8.02 -0.75
C VAL A 99 -11.28 8.63 -0.40
N ASP A 100 -12.27 7.79 -0.24
CA ASP A 100 -13.65 8.15 0.12
C ASP A 100 -14.32 6.89 0.70
N PRO A 101 -14.03 6.53 1.97
CA PRO A 101 -14.55 5.30 2.57
C PRO A 101 -16.08 5.19 2.44
N PRO A 102 -16.60 4.03 2.04
CA PRO A 102 -15.97 2.69 2.01
C PRO A 102 -15.15 2.35 0.75
N ARG A 103 -14.78 3.34 -0.06
CA ARG A 103 -13.94 3.18 -1.26
C ARG A 103 -12.49 3.51 -0.94
N TYR A 104 -11.57 2.64 -1.32
CA TYR A 104 -10.15 2.75 -1.04
C TYR A 104 -9.30 2.68 -2.29
N GLY A 105 -8.14 3.31 -2.24
CA GLY A 105 -7.05 3.08 -3.18
C GLY A 105 -6.06 2.05 -2.64
N THR A 106 -5.21 1.51 -3.49
CA THR A 106 -4.11 0.63 -3.10
C THR A 106 -2.85 0.93 -3.89
N GLY A 107 -1.71 0.72 -3.24
CA GLY A 107 -0.39 0.70 -3.85
C GLY A 107 0.43 -0.43 -3.25
N TYR A 108 1.39 -0.96 -3.99
CA TYR A 108 2.28 -2.01 -3.51
C TYR A 108 3.56 -2.07 -4.32
N TRP A 109 4.61 -2.52 -3.69
CA TRP A 109 5.86 -2.88 -4.35
C TRP A 109 6.61 -3.94 -3.56
N LEU A 110 7.50 -4.65 -4.22
CA LEU A 110 8.24 -5.76 -3.66
C LEU A 110 9.72 -5.63 -4.01
N ASP A 111 10.59 -6.06 -3.11
CA ASP A 111 12.02 -6.25 -3.37
C ASP A 111 12.22 -7.06 -4.65
N GLU A 112 13.04 -6.56 -5.56
CA GLU A 112 13.30 -7.22 -6.85
C GLU A 112 13.74 -8.68 -6.69
N ALA A 113 14.48 -8.98 -5.63
CA ALA A 113 14.91 -10.34 -5.31
C ALA A 113 13.77 -11.30 -4.94
N HIS A 114 12.57 -10.79 -4.64
CA HIS A 114 11.42 -11.56 -4.17
C HIS A 114 10.23 -11.55 -5.12
N VAL A 115 10.36 -10.93 -6.29
CA VAL A 115 9.29 -10.93 -7.32
C VAL A 115 9.15 -12.30 -7.99
N GLY A 116 7.96 -12.57 -8.51
CA GLY A 116 7.68 -13.79 -9.28
C GLY A 116 7.33 -15.03 -8.45
N ALA A 117 7.31 -14.95 -7.12
CA ALA A 117 6.95 -16.06 -6.23
C ALA A 117 5.52 -15.95 -5.63
N GLY A 118 4.73 -14.99 -6.07
CA GLY A 118 3.35 -14.80 -5.61
C GLY A 118 3.22 -14.03 -4.28
N HIS A 119 4.32 -13.51 -3.73
CA HIS A 119 4.32 -12.80 -2.45
C HIS A 119 3.42 -11.55 -2.49
N ALA A 120 3.55 -10.70 -3.53
CA ALA A 120 2.73 -9.49 -3.66
C ALA A 120 1.24 -9.83 -3.83
N THR A 121 0.90 -10.86 -4.62
CA THR A 121 -0.49 -11.33 -4.79
C THR A 121 -1.08 -11.78 -3.45
N ALA A 122 -0.32 -12.56 -2.66
CA ALA A 122 -0.78 -13.03 -1.36
C ALA A 122 -0.94 -11.88 -0.35
N ALA A 123 -0.01 -10.92 -0.35
CA ALA A 123 -0.06 -9.73 0.48
C ALA A 123 -1.30 -8.88 0.19
N CYS A 124 -1.53 -8.55 -1.10
CA CYS A 124 -2.70 -7.79 -1.52
C CYS A 124 -4.01 -8.51 -1.16
N ALA A 125 -4.11 -9.81 -1.41
CA ALA A 125 -5.30 -10.59 -1.06
C ALA A 125 -5.61 -10.55 0.45
N ALA A 126 -4.59 -10.65 1.30
CA ALA A 126 -4.76 -10.56 2.75
C ALA A 126 -5.27 -9.17 3.18
N LEU A 127 -4.68 -8.10 2.65
CA LEU A 127 -5.08 -6.73 2.95
C LEU A 127 -6.51 -6.45 2.47
N TYR A 128 -6.87 -6.83 1.25
CA TYR A 128 -8.20 -6.57 0.70
C TYR A 128 -9.27 -7.39 1.42
N GLY A 129 -8.96 -8.63 1.81
CA GLY A 129 -9.84 -9.44 2.66
C GLY A 129 -10.06 -8.81 4.04
N TYR A 130 -9.03 -8.24 4.65
CA TYR A 130 -9.15 -7.48 5.89
C TYR A 130 -9.99 -6.21 5.69
N ALA A 131 -9.73 -5.45 4.63
CA ALA A 131 -10.49 -4.24 4.30
C ALA A 131 -12.00 -4.53 4.17
N ALA A 132 -12.38 -5.60 3.47
CA ALA A 132 -13.77 -6.00 3.34
C ALA A 132 -14.42 -6.36 4.68
N ARG A 133 -13.74 -7.21 5.47
CA ARG A 133 -14.32 -7.77 6.71
C ARG A 133 -14.29 -6.81 7.89
N ALA A 134 -13.22 -6.05 8.06
CA ALA A 134 -12.98 -5.22 9.23
C ALA A 134 -13.30 -3.74 9.01
N LEU A 135 -13.12 -3.24 7.80
CA LEU A 135 -13.33 -1.82 7.47
C LEU A 135 -14.62 -1.58 6.67
N GLY A 136 -15.33 -2.65 6.26
CA GLY A 136 -16.51 -2.54 5.43
C GLY A 136 -16.22 -1.96 4.03
N ALA A 137 -15.00 -2.13 3.54
CA ALA A 137 -14.63 -1.66 2.20
C ALA A 137 -15.49 -2.32 1.14
N THR A 138 -16.03 -1.51 0.22
CA THR A 138 -16.86 -1.98 -0.90
C THR A 138 -16.11 -2.02 -2.20
N ASP A 139 -15.10 -1.15 -2.35
CA ASP A 139 -14.37 -0.96 -3.59
C ASP A 139 -12.90 -0.67 -3.35
N ILE A 140 -12.04 -1.25 -4.19
CA ILE A 140 -10.62 -0.92 -4.22
C ILE A 140 -10.23 -0.50 -5.63
N TYR A 141 -9.49 0.59 -5.73
CA TYR A 141 -8.94 1.13 -6.96
C TYR A 141 -7.42 1.06 -6.97
N ALA A 142 -6.86 0.70 -8.11
CA ALA A 142 -5.41 0.70 -8.35
C ALA A 142 -5.08 1.43 -9.64
N GLY A 143 -4.03 2.24 -9.63
CA GLY A 143 -3.43 2.81 -10.84
C GLY A 143 -2.20 2.01 -11.24
N VAL A 144 -2.09 1.62 -12.49
CA VAL A 144 -0.91 0.90 -13.02
C VAL A 144 -0.31 1.67 -14.16
N THR A 145 0.94 2.08 -14.03
CA THR A 145 1.70 2.76 -15.08
C THR A 145 1.80 1.89 -16.34
N ARG A 146 1.69 2.52 -17.50
CA ARG A 146 1.83 1.83 -18.79
C ARG A 146 3.16 1.09 -18.88
N GLY A 147 3.10 -0.15 -19.32
CA GLY A 147 4.27 -1.04 -19.42
C GLY A 147 4.55 -1.87 -18.15
N ASN A 148 3.79 -1.69 -17.08
CA ASN A 148 3.88 -2.54 -15.89
C ASN A 148 2.99 -3.78 -16.01
N ASP A 149 3.31 -4.66 -16.94
CA ASP A 149 2.54 -5.86 -17.25
C ASP A 149 2.46 -6.82 -16.05
N ARG A 150 3.49 -6.80 -15.19
CA ARG A 150 3.52 -7.61 -13.96
C ARG A 150 2.43 -7.20 -12.98
N SER A 151 2.23 -5.91 -12.75
CA SER A 151 1.14 -5.40 -11.93
C SER A 151 -0.22 -5.64 -12.56
N VAL A 152 -0.36 -5.49 -13.88
CA VAL A 152 -1.60 -5.84 -14.59
C VAL A 152 -1.97 -7.30 -14.37
N ALA A 153 -1.01 -8.23 -14.52
CA ALA A 153 -1.25 -9.65 -14.30
C ALA A 153 -1.59 -9.98 -12.83
N LEU A 154 -0.97 -9.29 -11.87
CA LEU A 154 -1.29 -9.43 -10.44
C LEU A 154 -2.73 -8.99 -10.16
N LEU A 155 -3.10 -7.81 -10.61
CA LEU A 155 -4.46 -7.28 -10.40
C LEU A 155 -5.53 -8.17 -11.05
N ALA A 156 -5.27 -8.68 -12.27
CA ALA A 156 -6.17 -9.60 -12.93
C ALA A 156 -6.40 -10.90 -12.12
N ARG A 157 -5.34 -11.45 -11.50
CA ARG A 157 -5.47 -12.64 -10.62
C ARG A 157 -6.30 -12.35 -9.38
N LEU A 158 -6.33 -11.12 -8.90
CA LEU A 158 -7.13 -10.69 -7.75
C LEU A 158 -8.56 -10.30 -8.13
N GLY A 159 -8.91 -10.31 -9.43
CA GLY A 159 -10.24 -10.00 -9.92
C GLY A 159 -10.49 -8.53 -10.23
N PHE A 160 -9.44 -7.72 -10.32
CA PHE A 160 -9.58 -6.34 -10.79
C PHE A 160 -9.87 -6.30 -12.28
N GLU A 161 -10.70 -5.32 -12.68
CA GLU A 161 -10.99 -5.02 -14.07
C GLU A 161 -10.55 -3.58 -14.41
N PRO A 162 -10.06 -3.33 -15.65
CA PRO A 162 -9.72 -1.97 -16.07
C PRO A 162 -11.01 -1.14 -16.22
N VAL A 163 -11.02 0.07 -15.66
CA VAL A 163 -12.21 0.94 -15.67
C VAL A 163 -11.97 2.30 -16.32
N ALA A 164 -10.73 2.75 -16.44
CA ALA A 164 -10.38 4.00 -17.13
C ALA A 164 -8.92 3.99 -17.61
N GLU A 165 -8.69 4.58 -18.77
CA GLU A 165 -7.35 4.79 -19.32
C GLU A 165 -6.98 6.27 -19.28
N PHE A 166 -5.76 6.55 -18.83
CA PHE A 166 -5.15 7.87 -18.81
C PHE A 166 -3.87 7.88 -19.66
N ALA A 167 -3.26 9.05 -19.85
CA ALA A 167 -2.06 9.15 -20.67
C ALA A 167 -0.93 8.24 -20.18
N ASP A 168 -0.69 8.18 -18.87
CA ASP A 168 0.45 7.51 -18.25
C ASP A 168 0.10 6.22 -17.52
N TYR A 169 -1.18 5.97 -17.21
CA TYR A 169 -1.60 4.81 -16.44
C TYR A 169 -3.00 4.35 -16.78
N THR A 170 -3.32 3.11 -16.40
CA THR A 170 -4.68 2.55 -16.42
C THR A 170 -5.19 2.39 -14.99
N ARG A 171 -6.43 2.80 -14.75
CA ARG A 171 -7.12 2.58 -13.48
C ARG A 171 -7.86 1.25 -13.50
N PHE A 172 -7.67 0.48 -12.45
CA PHE A 172 -8.33 -0.80 -12.20
C PHE A 172 -9.25 -0.70 -11.00
N HIS A 173 -10.29 -1.51 -10.96
CA HIS A 173 -11.29 -1.57 -9.90
C HIS A 173 -11.56 -3.00 -9.48
N LEU A 174 -11.70 -3.21 -8.18
CA LEU A 174 -12.16 -4.44 -7.55
C LEU A 174 -13.37 -4.13 -6.67
N GLY A 175 -14.53 -4.71 -6.98
CA GLY A 175 -15.69 -4.70 -6.10
C GLY A 175 -15.54 -5.76 -5.00
N LEU A 176 -15.69 -5.38 -3.75
CA LEU A 176 -15.64 -6.25 -2.57
C LEU A 176 -17.03 -6.60 -2.03
N GLY A 177 -18.09 -6.25 -2.75
CA GLY A 177 -19.47 -6.55 -2.37
C GLY A 177 -19.71 -8.05 -2.15
N GLU A 178 -20.73 -8.38 -1.36
CA GLU A 178 -21.11 -9.77 -1.02
C GLU A 178 -21.20 -10.63 -2.29
N ARG A 179 -20.36 -11.67 -2.32
CA ARG A 179 -20.51 -12.80 -3.26
C ARG A 179 -21.27 -13.89 -2.57
#